data_57a7c57ef8eda37e04adb9becb07ecfb
#
_entry.id   57a7c57ef8eda37e04adb9becb07ecfb
#
_cell.length_a   1.000
_cell.length_b   1.000
_cell.length_c   1.000
_cell.angle_alpha   90.00
_cell.angle_beta   90.00
_cell.angle_gamma   90.00
#
_symmetry.space_group_name_H-M   'P 1'
#
loop_
_entity.id
_entity.type
_entity.pdbx_description
1 polymer ?
#
loop_
_entity_poly.entity_id
_entity_poly.type
_entity_poly.pdbx_seq_one_letter_code
_entity_poly.pdbx_strand_id
1 'polypeptide(L)'
;MAGVSPSTLRLWESQELIQPLRTETGQRLYDRALVDRLKQIAWLRSEKGLNPAAIRETLRDLPEVDDDPGEAEDDASDIRPGTRMRRLRREAGKTLETVAQATGVSISQLSTFERTSQGLSFTALHEVARHLGTTLASLSGQEEGRGGESLIREGKWASWPTTSSGVAVQVLAEGRNMMECNRFQLAPGASSEGAYQHEGEEFIHMLSGSLEIILDGDQFFELHAGDSFYFESRRPHSWRNISSGETVLIWINTPATF
;
A
#
# COMPACT_ATOMS: atom_id res chain seq x y z
N MET A 1 -0.75 -20.76 -4.15
CA MET A 1 -1.48 -21.41 -5.25
C MET A 1 -2.93 -21.61 -4.82
N ALA A 2 -3.92 -21.52 -5.73
CA ALA A 2 -5.36 -21.60 -5.42
C ALA A 2 -5.86 -23.01 -5.02
N GLY A 3 -5.01 -23.99 -4.83
CA GLY A 3 -5.38 -25.37 -4.43
C GLY A 3 -6.28 -26.14 -5.42
N VAL A 4 -6.38 -25.65 -6.66
CA VAL A 4 -7.29 -26.19 -7.68
C VAL A 4 -6.52 -27.06 -8.67
N SER A 5 -7.04 -28.26 -8.96
CA SER A 5 -6.39 -29.18 -9.90
C SER A 5 -6.44 -28.70 -11.35
N PRO A 6 -5.48 -29.09 -12.21
CA PRO A 6 -5.51 -28.73 -13.64
C PRO A 6 -6.77 -29.21 -14.38
N SER A 7 -7.35 -30.32 -13.95
CA SER A 7 -8.61 -30.82 -14.50
C SER A 7 -9.80 -29.94 -14.13
N THR A 8 -9.82 -29.45 -12.89
CA THR A 8 -10.85 -28.52 -12.40
C THR A 8 -10.76 -27.18 -13.14
N LEU A 9 -9.56 -26.68 -13.41
CA LEU A 9 -9.35 -25.44 -14.18
C LEU A 9 -9.91 -25.56 -15.60
N ARG A 10 -9.65 -26.68 -16.27
CA ARG A 10 -10.21 -26.96 -17.61
C ARG A 10 -11.74 -27.07 -17.59
N LEU A 11 -12.30 -27.68 -16.54
CA LEU A 11 -13.75 -27.78 -16.36
C LEU A 11 -14.36 -26.39 -16.17
N TRP A 12 -13.75 -25.53 -15.34
CA TRP A 12 -14.25 -24.18 -15.13
C TRP A 12 -14.10 -23.27 -16.35
N GLU A 13 -13.05 -23.47 -17.17
CA GLU A 13 -12.91 -22.82 -18.48
C GLU A 13 -14.05 -23.28 -19.43
N SER A 14 -14.35 -24.58 -19.52
CA SER A 14 -15.45 -25.09 -20.33
C SER A 14 -16.85 -24.70 -19.85
N GLN A 15 -16.98 -24.36 -18.58
CA GLN A 15 -18.20 -23.83 -17.96
C GLN A 15 -18.28 -22.29 -18.01
N GLU A 16 -17.35 -21.65 -18.71
CA GLU A 16 -17.27 -20.18 -18.84
C GLU A 16 -17.21 -19.42 -17.49
N LEU A 17 -16.68 -20.09 -16.45
CA LEU A 17 -16.45 -19.47 -15.15
C LEU A 17 -15.15 -18.66 -15.12
N ILE A 18 -14.19 -19.04 -15.97
CA ILE A 18 -12.88 -18.41 -16.11
C ILE A 18 -12.48 -18.34 -17.59
N GLN A 19 -11.70 -17.31 -17.94
CA GLN A 19 -11.11 -17.13 -19.27
C GLN A 19 -9.60 -16.83 -19.12
N PRO A 20 -8.74 -17.87 -19.11
CA PRO A 20 -7.31 -17.66 -19.01
C PRO A 20 -6.75 -17.01 -20.28
N LEU A 21 -5.82 -16.08 -20.11
CA LEU A 21 -5.03 -15.53 -21.20
C LEU A 21 -4.20 -16.65 -21.84
N ARG A 22 -3.86 -16.51 -23.11
CA ARG A 22 -3.01 -17.47 -23.82
C ARG A 22 -1.74 -16.78 -24.32
N THR A 23 -0.61 -17.44 -24.15
CA THR A 23 0.64 -17.03 -24.79
C THR A 23 0.55 -17.25 -26.31
N GLU A 24 1.47 -16.65 -27.07
CA GLU A 24 1.62 -16.93 -28.52
C GLU A 24 1.81 -18.41 -28.83
N THR A 25 2.34 -19.19 -27.89
CA THR A 25 2.51 -20.66 -28.00
C THR A 25 1.28 -21.44 -27.53
N GLY A 26 0.17 -20.76 -27.19
CA GLY A 26 -1.10 -21.39 -26.80
C GLY A 26 -1.16 -21.87 -25.33
N GLN A 27 -0.13 -21.61 -24.52
CA GLN A 27 -0.16 -21.96 -23.11
C GLN A 27 -1.08 -21.00 -22.31
N ARG A 28 -1.79 -21.56 -21.31
CA ARG A 28 -2.68 -20.78 -20.44
C ARG A 28 -1.87 -19.94 -19.45
N LEU A 29 -2.15 -18.66 -19.39
CA LEU A 29 -1.66 -17.75 -18.39
C LEU A 29 -2.80 -17.41 -17.42
N TYR A 30 -2.49 -17.49 -16.14
CA TYR A 30 -3.39 -17.14 -15.04
C TYR A 30 -2.81 -15.91 -14.34
N ASP A 31 -3.36 -14.75 -14.61
CA ASP A 31 -3.02 -13.53 -13.93
C ASP A 31 -3.57 -13.53 -12.48
N ARG A 32 -3.23 -12.51 -11.73
CA ARG A 32 -3.63 -12.43 -10.32
C ARG A 32 -5.14 -12.27 -10.16
N ALA A 33 -5.79 -11.51 -11.03
CA ALA A 33 -7.24 -11.32 -11.00
C ALA A 33 -7.96 -12.66 -11.22
N LEU A 34 -7.46 -13.45 -12.16
CA LEU A 34 -7.99 -14.78 -12.43
C LEU A 34 -7.72 -15.75 -11.26
N VAL A 35 -6.57 -15.64 -10.57
CA VAL A 35 -6.30 -16.43 -9.36
C VAL A 35 -7.27 -16.07 -8.23
N ASP A 36 -7.60 -14.82 -8.04
CA ASP A 36 -8.57 -14.41 -7.02
C ASP A 36 -9.99 -14.83 -7.39
N ARG A 37 -10.36 -14.77 -8.68
CA ARG A 37 -11.60 -15.34 -9.21
C ARG A 37 -11.67 -16.85 -8.99
N LEU A 38 -10.57 -17.57 -9.16
CA LEU A 38 -10.49 -19.02 -8.89
C LEU A 38 -10.77 -19.34 -7.41
N LYS A 39 -10.24 -18.54 -6.47
CA LYS A 39 -10.52 -18.68 -5.04
C LYS A 39 -12.00 -18.44 -4.72
N GLN A 40 -12.59 -17.39 -5.32
CA GLN A 40 -14.02 -17.08 -5.15
C GLN A 40 -14.90 -18.22 -5.66
N ILE A 41 -14.63 -18.77 -6.86
CA ILE A 41 -15.36 -19.90 -7.41
C ILE A 41 -15.23 -21.13 -6.51
N ALA A 42 -14.00 -21.42 -6.02
CA ALA A 42 -13.76 -22.52 -5.11
C ALA A 42 -14.60 -22.36 -3.82
N TRP A 43 -14.61 -21.18 -3.22
CA TRP A 43 -15.39 -20.87 -2.02
C TRP A 43 -16.89 -20.97 -2.25
N LEU A 44 -17.41 -20.38 -3.33
CA LEU A 44 -18.84 -20.47 -3.68
C LEU A 44 -19.30 -21.91 -3.90
N ARG A 45 -18.40 -22.76 -4.38
CA ARG A 45 -18.70 -24.17 -4.62
C ARG A 45 -18.61 -25.02 -3.35
N SER A 46 -17.57 -24.81 -2.51
CA SER A 46 -17.34 -25.61 -1.30
C SER A 46 -18.24 -25.18 -0.15
N GLU A 47 -18.34 -23.88 0.12
CA GLU A 47 -19.04 -23.34 1.29
C GLU A 47 -20.52 -23.01 1.02
N LYS A 48 -20.86 -22.62 -0.20
CA LYS A 48 -22.23 -22.27 -0.57
C LYS A 48 -22.94 -23.34 -1.40
N GLY A 49 -22.22 -24.37 -1.83
CA GLY A 49 -22.79 -25.48 -2.61
C GLY A 49 -23.40 -25.06 -3.95
N LEU A 50 -23.01 -23.89 -4.50
CA LEU A 50 -23.62 -23.35 -5.71
C LEU A 50 -23.21 -24.17 -6.96
N ASN A 51 -24.15 -24.37 -7.87
CA ASN A 51 -23.89 -24.94 -9.18
C ASN A 51 -23.24 -23.90 -10.12
N PRO A 52 -22.65 -24.33 -11.25
CA PRO A 52 -21.94 -23.41 -12.16
C PRO A 52 -22.81 -22.26 -12.71
N ALA A 53 -24.10 -22.48 -12.91
CA ALA A 53 -25.00 -21.42 -13.39
C ALA A 53 -25.24 -20.36 -12.31
N ALA A 54 -25.48 -20.76 -11.06
CA ALA A 54 -25.62 -19.85 -9.93
C ALA A 54 -24.29 -19.11 -9.62
N ILE A 55 -23.15 -19.80 -9.77
CA ILE A 55 -21.85 -19.14 -9.65
C ILE A 55 -21.65 -18.08 -10.72
N ARG A 56 -22.01 -18.34 -11.97
CA ARG A 56 -21.94 -17.34 -13.05
C ARG A 56 -22.83 -16.13 -12.76
N GLU A 57 -24.03 -16.34 -12.28
CA GLU A 57 -24.96 -15.27 -11.92
C GLU A 57 -24.42 -14.44 -10.75
N THR A 58 -23.96 -15.08 -9.68
CA THR A 58 -23.31 -14.44 -8.54
C THR A 58 -22.07 -13.65 -8.94
N LEU A 59 -21.26 -14.19 -9.88
CA LEU A 59 -20.06 -13.52 -10.37
C LEU A 59 -20.36 -12.44 -11.42
N ARG A 60 -21.54 -12.44 -12.03
CA ARG A 60 -22.01 -11.39 -12.95
C ARG A 60 -22.57 -10.19 -12.19
N ASP A 61 -23.19 -10.44 -11.04
CA ASP A 61 -23.68 -9.38 -10.13
C ASP A 61 -22.54 -8.76 -9.29
N LEU A 62 -21.37 -9.42 -9.26
CA LEU A 62 -20.12 -8.78 -8.84
C LEU A 62 -19.64 -7.94 -10.03
N PRO A 63 -19.40 -6.64 -9.88
CA PRO A 63 -18.96 -5.80 -10.98
C PRO A 63 -17.76 -6.49 -11.67
N GLU A 64 -17.90 -6.77 -12.96
CA GLU A 64 -16.75 -7.13 -13.79
C GLU A 64 -15.71 -6.05 -13.57
N VAL A 65 -14.47 -6.47 -13.34
CA VAL A 65 -13.34 -5.56 -13.33
C VAL A 65 -13.15 -5.12 -14.78
N ASP A 66 -14.01 -4.20 -15.24
CA ASP A 66 -13.72 -3.46 -16.44
C ASP A 66 -12.45 -2.66 -16.18
N ASP A 67 -11.52 -2.71 -17.11
CA ASP A 67 -10.34 -1.86 -17.11
C ASP A 67 -10.73 -0.36 -17.23
N ASP A 68 -12.00 -0.05 -17.33
CA ASP A 68 -12.60 1.27 -17.24
C ASP A 68 -13.88 1.22 -16.40
N PRO A 69 -13.80 1.33 -15.06
CA PRO A 69 -14.99 1.59 -14.27
C PRO A 69 -15.42 3.01 -14.58
N GLY A 70 -16.49 3.11 -15.40
CA GLY A 70 -17.20 4.35 -15.67
C GLY A 70 -17.44 5.17 -14.41
N GLU A 71 -17.61 6.46 -14.61
CA GLU A 71 -17.92 7.52 -13.67
C GLU A 71 -18.93 7.09 -12.57
N ALA A 72 -18.44 6.39 -11.54
CA ALA A 72 -19.08 6.45 -10.25
C ALA A 72 -18.73 7.85 -9.72
N GLU A 73 -19.72 8.69 -9.57
CA GLU A 73 -19.61 9.98 -8.90
C GLU A 73 -18.83 9.78 -7.62
N ASP A 74 -17.62 10.39 -7.58
CA ASP A 74 -16.75 10.41 -6.43
C ASP A 74 -17.51 11.12 -5.31
N ASP A 75 -18.23 10.33 -4.50
CA ASP A 75 -18.80 10.83 -3.26
C ASP A 75 -17.60 11.28 -2.41
N ALA A 76 -17.58 12.57 -2.06
CA ALA A 76 -16.50 13.22 -1.30
C ALA A 76 -16.23 12.59 0.08
N SER A 77 -16.94 11.51 0.41
CA SER A 77 -16.81 10.71 1.63
C SER A 77 -15.86 9.52 1.52
N ASP A 78 -15.33 9.18 0.35
CA ASP A 78 -14.44 8.01 0.24
C ASP A 78 -13.00 8.35 0.64
N ILE A 79 -12.74 8.23 1.94
CA ILE A 79 -11.48 8.55 2.65
C ILE A 79 -10.35 7.55 2.32
N ARG A 80 -10.59 6.49 1.53
CA ARG A 80 -9.60 5.42 1.29
C ARG A 80 -8.40 5.91 0.48
N PRO A 81 -7.16 5.64 0.95
CA PRO A 81 -5.93 6.08 0.28
C PRO A 81 -5.81 5.63 -1.18
N GLY A 82 -6.25 4.40 -1.49
CA GLY A 82 -6.22 3.88 -2.86
C GLY A 82 -7.11 4.67 -3.82
N THR A 83 -8.32 5.03 -3.39
CA THR A 83 -9.25 5.87 -4.17
C THR A 83 -8.66 7.26 -4.41
N ARG A 84 -8.02 7.85 -3.40
CA ARG A 84 -7.35 9.14 -3.53
C ARG A 84 -6.16 9.08 -4.48
N MET A 85 -5.34 8.04 -4.38
CA MET A 85 -4.21 7.82 -5.30
C MET A 85 -4.72 7.73 -6.75
N ARG A 86 -5.79 6.97 -6.99
CA ARG A 86 -6.42 6.86 -8.31
C ARG A 86 -6.90 8.21 -8.82
N ARG A 87 -7.57 9.01 -7.97
CA ARG A 87 -8.01 10.36 -8.33
C ARG A 87 -6.83 11.25 -8.72
N LEU A 88 -5.80 11.36 -7.86
CA LEU A 88 -4.61 12.17 -8.13
C LEU A 88 -3.89 11.73 -9.43
N ARG A 89 -3.77 10.43 -9.64
CA ARG A 89 -3.18 9.89 -10.88
C ARG A 89 -3.99 10.34 -12.11
N ARG A 90 -5.32 10.26 -12.07
CA ARG A 90 -6.20 10.67 -13.16
C ARG A 90 -6.18 12.18 -13.39
N GLU A 91 -6.24 12.97 -12.33
CA GLU A 91 -6.11 14.44 -12.40
C GLU A 91 -4.77 14.87 -13.01
N ALA A 92 -3.69 14.12 -12.75
CA ALA A 92 -2.39 14.30 -13.37
C ALA A 92 -2.32 13.76 -14.82
N GLY A 93 -3.40 13.17 -15.36
CA GLY A 93 -3.43 12.60 -16.72
C GLY A 93 -2.51 11.38 -16.89
N LYS A 94 -2.16 10.66 -15.81
CA LYS A 94 -1.20 9.55 -15.85
C LYS A 94 -1.92 8.20 -15.91
N THR A 95 -1.38 7.27 -16.73
CA THR A 95 -1.82 5.88 -16.75
C THR A 95 -1.12 5.06 -15.65
N LEU A 96 -1.63 3.86 -15.34
CA LEU A 96 -0.95 2.94 -14.42
C LEU A 96 0.44 2.56 -14.94
N GLU A 97 0.58 2.38 -16.26
CA GLU A 97 1.86 2.08 -16.91
C GLU A 97 2.87 3.20 -16.72
N THR A 98 2.43 4.47 -16.88
CA THR A 98 3.30 5.63 -16.70
C THR A 98 3.82 5.71 -15.27
N VAL A 99 2.95 5.49 -14.28
CA VAL A 99 3.34 5.50 -12.86
C VAL A 99 4.25 4.30 -12.55
N ALA A 100 3.91 3.10 -13.04
CA ALA A 100 4.72 1.90 -12.85
C ALA A 100 6.14 2.08 -13.38
N GLN A 101 6.27 2.62 -14.59
CA GLN A 101 7.57 2.87 -15.20
C GLN A 101 8.41 3.89 -14.41
N ALA A 102 7.77 4.93 -13.89
CA ALA A 102 8.47 6.01 -13.17
C ALA A 102 8.87 5.62 -11.75
N THR A 103 8.12 4.73 -11.11
CA THR A 103 8.31 4.39 -9.68
C THR A 103 8.90 2.98 -9.45
N GLY A 104 9.01 2.17 -10.50
CA GLY A 104 9.43 0.78 -10.38
C GLY A 104 8.39 -0.16 -9.74
N VAL A 105 7.20 0.35 -9.38
CA VAL A 105 6.10 -0.43 -8.83
C VAL A 105 5.33 -1.12 -9.96
N SER A 106 4.99 -2.39 -9.82
CA SER A 106 4.26 -3.09 -10.88
C SER A 106 2.83 -2.56 -11.07
N ILE A 107 2.33 -2.59 -12.32
CA ILE A 107 0.94 -2.20 -12.64
C ILE A 107 -0.07 -2.95 -11.76
N SER A 108 0.16 -4.24 -11.55
CA SER A 108 -0.69 -5.09 -10.71
C SER A 108 -0.75 -4.62 -9.25
N GLN A 109 0.39 -4.21 -8.67
CA GLN A 109 0.44 -3.67 -7.31
C GLN A 109 -0.28 -2.32 -7.23
N LEU A 110 -0.05 -1.42 -8.19
CA LEU A 110 -0.73 -0.13 -8.27
C LEU A 110 -2.25 -0.29 -8.39
N SER A 111 -2.72 -1.12 -9.31
CA SER A 111 -4.14 -1.42 -9.51
C SER A 111 -4.77 -2.02 -8.25
N THR A 112 -4.06 -2.96 -7.59
CA THR A 112 -4.53 -3.55 -6.33
C THR A 112 -4.64 -2.50 -5.23
N PHE A 113 -3.65 -1.63 -5.10
CA PHE A 113 -3.66 -0.57 -4.08
C PHE A 113 -4.78 0.45 -4.36
N GLU A 114 -4.97 0.91 -5.58
CA GLU A 114 -6.06 1.84 -5.94
C GLU A 114 -7.44 1.28 -5.58
N ARG A 115 -7.62 -0.02 -5.62
CA ARG A 115 -8.88 -0.70 -5.30
C ARG A 115 -9.05 -1.04 -3.83
N THR A 116 -7.97 -1.46 -3.15
CA THR A 116 -8.04 -2.05 -1.81
C THR A 116 -7.34 -1.24 -0.72
N SER A 117 -6.57 -0.21 -1.11
CA SER A 117 -5.66 0.54 -0.23
C SER A 117 -4.62 -0.36 0.48
N GLN A 118 -4.26 -1.49 -0.13
CA GLN A 118 -3.33 -2.47 0.43
C GLN A 118 -2.38 -3.01 -0.64
N GLY A 119 -1.28 -3.62 -0.19
CA GLY A 119 -0.37 -4.38 -1.07
C GLY A 119 0.82 -3.60 -1.60
N LEU A 120 1.04 -2.37 -1.19
CA LEU A 120 2.28 -1.63 -1.42
C LEU A 120 3.16 -1.66 -0.16
N SER A 121 4.49 -1.71 -0.36
CA SER A 121 5.47 -1.47 0.69
C SER A 121 5.52 0.01 1.06
N PHE A 122 6.17 0.33 2.17
CA PHE A 122 6.37 1.72 2.58
C PHE A 122 7.13 2.51 1.50
N THR A 123 8.24 1.97 1.01
CA THR A 123 9.04 2.60 -0.06
C THR A 123 8.23 2.80 -1.36
N ALA A 124 7.44 1.80 -1.76
CA ALA A 124 6.59 1.91 -2.96
C ALA A 124 5.54 3.01 -2.81
N LEU A 125 4.90 3.11 -1.63
CA LEU A 125 3.94 4.18 -1.33
C LEU A 125 4.58 5.56 -1.42
N HIS A 126 5.76 5.72 -0.80
CA HIS A 126 6.53 6.96 -0.84
C HIS A 126 6.88 7.38 -2.28
N GLU A 127 7.43 6.46 -3.08
CA GLU A 127 7.80 6.74 -4.47
C GLU A 127 6.59 7.12 -5.34
N VAL A 128 5.45 6.45 -5.15
CA VAL A 128 4.23 6.78 -5.88
C VAL A 128 3.67 8.14 -5.44
N ALA A 129 3.61 8.43 -4.15
CA ALA A 129 3.17 9.72 -3.63
C ALA A 129 4.03 10.86 -4.19
N ARG A 130 5.35 10.73 -4.08
CA ARG A 130 6.33 11.69 -4.63
C ARG A 130 6.13 11.90 -6.13
N HIS A 131 5.95 10.83 -6.91
CA HIS A 131 5.72 10.92 -8.36
C HIS A 131 4.40 11.61 -8.72
N LEU A 132 3.39 11.49 -7.86
CA LEU A 132 2.09 12.16 -8.02
C LEU A 132 2.08 13.58 -7.43
N GLY A 133 3.18 14.05 -6.83
CA GLY A 133 3.29 15.38 -6.23
C GLY A 133 2.44 15.54 -4.97
N THR A 134 2.29 14.47 -4.20
CA THR A 134 1.52 14.43 -2.95
C THR A 134 2.33 13.77 -1.83
N THR A 135 1.82 13.82 -0.61
CA THR A 135 2.40 13.14 0.56
C THR A 135 1.55 11.92 0.95
N LEU A 136 2.12 11.02 1.75
CA LEU A 136 1.37 9.89 2.30
C LEU A 136 0.27 10.35 3.26
N ALA A 137 0.52 11.43 4.01
CA ALA A 137 -0.47 12.08 4.85
C ALA A 137 -1.69 12.54 4.04
N SER A 138 -1.45 13.21 2.92
CA SER A 138 -2.49 13.67 2.00
C SER A 138 -3.28 12.49 1.40
N LEU A 139 -2.61 11.40 1.03
CA LEU A 139 -3.28 10.17 0.57
C LEU A 139 -4.19 9.57 1.64
N SER A 140 -3.83 9.70 2.91
CA SER A 140 -4.62 9.17 4.05
C SER A 140 -5.84 10.01 4.41
N GLY A 141 -6.07 11.11 3.73
CA GLY A 141 -7.23 11.95 3.96
C GLY A 141 -6.99 13.15 4.83
N GLN A 142 -5.76 13.39 5.17
CA GLN A 142 -5.42 14.64 5.82
C GLN A 142 -5.48 15.75 4.80
N GLU A 143 -6.47 16.62 4.92
CA GLU A 143 -6.48 17.88 4.19
C GLU A 143 -5.26 18.69 4.64
N GLU A 144 -4.66 19.44 3.71
CA GLU A 144 -3.62 20.42 4.04
C GLU A 144 -4.09 21.23 5.26
N GLY A 145 -3.39 21.09 6.37
CA GLY A 145 -3.79 21.64 7.65
C GLY A 145 -4.22 23.09 7.53
N ARG A 146 -5.37 23.43 8.05
CA ARG A 146 -5.92 24.81 8.08
C ARG A 146 -5.10 25.69 8.99
N GLY A 147 -3.82 25.78 8.80
CA GLY A 147 -2.83 26.58 9.52
C GLY A 147 -3.21 27.08 10.90
N GLY A 148 -2.37 26.80 11.85
CA GLY A 148 -2.55 27.12 13.27
C GLY A 148 -1.91 26.03 14.12
N GLU A 149 -2.15 26.08 15.40
CA GLU A 149 -1.73 25.07 16.35
C GLU A 149 -2.56 23.80 16.16
N SER A 150 -1.91 22.63 16.16
CA SER A 150 -2.54 21.31 16.11
C SER A 150 -2.48 20.66 17.49
N LEU A 151 -3.62 20.25 18.02
CA LEU A 151 -3.72 19.46 19.25
C LEU A 151 -4.52 18.20 18.98
N ILE A 152 -3.83 17.08 18.86
CA ILE A 152 -4.44 15.76 18.72
C ILE A 152 -4.35 15.02 20.05
N ARG A 153 -5.48 14.62 20.60
CA ARG A 153 -5.54 13.87 21.87
C ARG A 153 -5.16 12.42 21.67
N GLU A 154 -4.62 11.79 22.71
CA GLU A 154 -4.30 10.36 22.70
C GLU A 154 -5.47 9.51 22.16
N GLY A 155 -5.15 8.56 21.26
CA GLY A 155 -6.15 7.69 20.63
C GLY A 155 -7.02 8.34 19.56
N LYS A 156 -6.81 9.63 19.25
CA LYS A 156 -7.52 10.36 18.17
C LYS A 156 -6.65 10.61 16.94
N TRP A 157 -5.50 9.96 16.88
CA TRP A 157 -4.60 10.06 15.74
C TRP A 157 -5.24 9.51 14.47
N ALA A 158 -5.11 10.22 13.37
CA ALA A 158 -5.36 9.67 12.05
C ALA A 158 -4.32 8.58 11.77
N SER A 159 -4.76 7.45 11.24
CA SER A 159 -3.88 6.32 10.96
C SER A 159 -3.88 6.02 9.47
N TRP A 160 -2.70 5.74 8.93
CA TRP A 160 -2.60 5.17 7.60
C TRP A 160 -2.98 3.69 7.62
N PRO A 161 -3.44 3.14 6.50
CA PRO A 161 -3.59 1.70 6.37
C PRO A 161 -2.25 1.01 6.63
N THR A 162 -2.28 -0.09 7.36
CA THR A 162 -1.09 -0.93 7.58
C THR A 162 -0.55 -1.38 6.22
N THR A 163 0.75 -1.20 6.00
CA THR A 163 1.42 -1.66 4.78
C THR A 163 1.49 -3.20 4.73
N SER A 164 1.85 -3.75 3.58
CA SER A 164 2.06 -5.20 3.41
C SER A 164 3.14 -5.77 4.34
N SER A 165 4.08 -4.94 4.76
CA SER A 165 5.17 -5.29 5.67
C SER A 165 4.86 -5.11 7.16
N GLY A 166 3.62 -4.77 7.53
CA GLY A 166 3.23 -4.62 8.93
C GLY A 166 3.65 -3.28 9.55
N VAL A 167 3.75 -2.24 8.73
CA VAL A 167 4.00 -0.86 9.17
C VAL A 167 2.68 -0.13 9.34
N ALA A 168 2.39 0.35 10.53
CA ALA A 168 1.28 1.24 10.80
C ALA A 168 1.81 2.63 11.22
N VAL A 169 1.22 3.69 10.68
CA VAL A 169 1.63 5.07 10.94
C VAL A 169 0.45 5.85 11.47
N GLN A 170 0.70 6.60 12.54
CA GLN A 170 -0.26 7.49 13.19
C GLN A 170 0.29 8.91 13.16
N VAL A 171 -0.49 9.87 12.69
CA VAL A 171 -0.07 11.26 12.62
C VAL A 171 -0.28 11.94 13.96
N LEU A 172 0.80 12.41 14.56
CA LEU A 172 0.81 13.03 15.90
C LEU A 172 0.47 14.51 15.87
N ALA A 173 0.81 15.20 14.77
CA ALA A 173 0.50 16.60 14.60
C ALA A 173 0.35 16.94 13.12
N GLU A 174 -0.58 17.83 12.82
CA GLU A 174 -0.80 18.36 11.49
C GLU A 174 -0.20 19.78 11.45
N GLY A 175 0.77 19.99 10.56
CA GLY A 175 1.45 21.28 10.40
C GLY A 175 1.42 21.73 8.93
N ARG A 176 1.79 22.98 8.69
CA ARG A 176 1.96 23.52 7.34
C ARG A 176 3.37 23.22 6.82
N ASN A 177 3.55 22.12 6.09
CA ASN A 177 4.62 21.91 5.11
C ASN A 177 6.08 21.93 5.58
N MET A 178 6.38 22.17 6.84
CA MET A 178 7.78 22.20 7.32
C MET A 178 8.17 20.94 8.09
N MET A 179 7.23 20.29 8.74
CA MET A 179 7.49 19.16 9.60
C MET A 179 6.31 18.19 9.59
N GLU A 180 6.59 16.92 9.45
CA GLU A 180 5.67 15.83 9.76
C GLU A 180 6.07 15.15 11.05
N CYS A 181 5.10 14.89 11.91
CA CYS A 181 5.31 14.22 13.18
C CYS A 181 4.47 12.94 13.22
N ASN A 182 5.12 11.81 13.08
CA ASN A 182 4.48 10.52 12.97
C ASN A 182 4.89 9.59 14.11
N ARG A 183 3.96 8.73 14.53
CA ARG A 183 4.21 7.57 15.38
C ARG A 183 4.14 6.32 14.53
N PHE A 184 5.25 5.63 14.44
CA PHE A 184 5.33 4.34 13.74
C PHE A 184 5.13 3.20 14.72
N GLN A 185 4.35 2.22 14.29
CA GLN A 185 4.20 0.92 14.93
C GLN A 185 4.62 -0.13 13.91
N LEU A 186 5.66 -0.87 14.24
CA LEU A 186 6.32 -1.81 13.35
C LEU A 186 6.12 -3.22 13.89
N ALA A 187 5.40 -4.07 13.16
CA ALA A 187 5.31 -5.48 13.48
C ALA A 187 6.70 -6.14 13.49
N PRO A 188 6.90 -7.30 14.14
CA PRO A 188 8.16 -8.03 14.09
C PRO A 188 8.61 -8.25 12.65
N GLY A 189 9.86 -7.87 12.32
CA GLY A 189 10.44 -7.98 10.99
C GLY A 189 9.92 -6.99 9.95
N ALA A 190 9.03 -6.07 10.30
CA ALA A 190 8.60 -4.99 9.42
C ALA A 190 9.80 -4.15 8.97
N SER A 191 9.80 -3.71 7.70
CA SER A 191 10.90 -2.95 7.11
C SER A 191 10.40 -1.97 6.05
N SER A 192 11.29 -1.10 5.58
CA SER A 192 11.03 -0.23 4.42
C SER A 192 10.89 -1.00 3.10
N GLU A 193 11.36 -2.26 3.06
CA GLU A 193 11.44 -3.10 1.83
C GLU A 193 12.27 -2.44 0.71
N GLY A 194 13.34 -1.77 1.08
CA GLY A 194 14.27 -1.11 0.17
C GLY A 194 14.78 0.21 0.75
N ALA A 195 15.85 0.72 0.14
CA ALA A 195 16.36 2.04 0.46
C ALA A 195 15.62 3.11 -0.33
N TYR A 196 15.39 4.26 0.28
CA TYR A 196 14.84 5.46 -0.33
C TYR A 196 15.61 6.69 0.15
N GLN A 197 15.39 7.83 -0.48
CA GLN A 197 16.00 9.10 -0.11
C GLN A 197 15.08 10.26 -0.54
N HIS A 198 15.16 11.35 0.19
CA HIS A 198 14.45 12.59 -0.14
C HIS A 198 15.20 13.81 0.39
N GLU A 199 14.76 15.00 0.02
CA GLU A 199 15.32 16.24 0.56
C GLU A 199 14.94 16.39 2.03
N GLY A 200 15.86 16.95 2.82
CA GLY A 200 15.58 17.36 4.20
C GLY A 200 16.32 16.57 5.26
N GLU A 201 15.70 16.49 6.42
CA GLU A 201 16.28 15.94 7.65
C GLU A 201 15.26 15.07 8.36
N GLU A 202 15.74 14.03 9.03
CA GLU A 202 14.91 13.11 9.81
C GLU A 202 15.41 13.00 11.25
N PHE A 203 14.47 12.92 12.17
CA PHE A 203 14.71 12.64 13.57
C PHE A 203 13.84 11.48 14.04
N ILE A 204 14.45 10.51 14.69
CA ILE A 204 13.82 9.34 15.26
C ILE A 204 14.02 9.35 16.77
N HIS A 205 12.96 9.03 17.51
CA HIS A 205 13.04 8.75 18.95
C HIS A 205 12.31 7.44 19.25
N MET A 206 13.04 6.49 19.82
CA MET A 206 12.56 5.16 20.13
C MET A 206 11.72 5.15 21.42
N LEU A 207 10.47 4.70 21.34
CA LEU A 207 9.60 4.54 22.51
C LEU A 207 9.66 3.12 23.08
N SER A 208 9.72 2.10 22.22
CA SER A 208 9.87 0.69 22.61
C SER A 208 10.42 -0.14 21.49
N GLY A 209 10.98 -1.31 21.81
CA GLY A 209 11.54 -2.24 20.84
C GLY A 209 12.93 -1.83 20.36
N SER A 210 13.32 -2.30 19.18
CA SER A 210 14.63 -2.04 18.56
C SER A 210 14.50 -1.89 17.05
N LEU A 211 15.23 -0.94 16.49
CA LEU A 211 15.23 -0.62 15.06
C LEU A 211 16.66 -0.63 14.53
N GLU A 212 16.89 -1.25 13.39
CA GLU A 212 18.11 -1.07 12.61
C GLU A 212 17.86 -0.03 11.52
N ILE A 213 18.73 0.96 11.45
CA ILE A 213 18.79 1.95 10.34
C ILE A 213 20.09 1.68 9.57
N ILE A 214 20.00 1.64 8.25
CA ILE A 214 21.13 1.48 7.35
C ILE A 214 21.22 2.73 6.48
N LEU A 215 22.33 3.46 6.57
CA LEU A 215 22.62 4.62 5.72
C LEU A 215 23.65 4.23 4.67
N ASP A 216 23.48 4.74 3.44
CA ASP A 216 24.38 4.55 2.29
C ASP A 216 24.64 3.06 1.95
N GLY A 217 23.86 2.14 2.50
CA GLY A 217 23.96 0.71 2.30
C GLY A 217 25.04 -0.01 3.12
N ASP A 218 25.89 0.71 3.85
CA ASP A 218 27.02 0.15 4.58
C ASP A 218 27.20 0.66 6.02
N GLN A 219 26.43 1.66 6.45
CA GLN A 219 26.48 2.19 7.81
C GLN A 219 25.27 1.72 8.60
N PHE A 220 25.48 0.84 9.57
CA PHE A 220 24.45 0.21 10.36
C PHE A 220 24.35 0.84 11.74
N PHE A 221 23.15 1.24 12.15
CA PHE A 221 22.84 1.81 13.44
C PHE A 221 21.70 1.01 14.09
N GLU A 222 21.96 0.43 15.25
CA GLU A 222 20.95 -0.23 16.07
C GLU A 222 20.46 0.73 17.14
N LEU A 223 19.17 1.02 17.15
CA LEU A 223 18.52 1.90 18.10
C LEU A 223 17.65 1.07 19.04
N HIS A 224 17.70 1.39 20.32
CA HIS A 224 16.92 0.79 21.39
C HIS A 224 15.99 1.80 22.06
N ALA A 225 15.02 1.33 22.85
CA ALA A 225 14.10 2.20 23.57
C ALA A 225 14.83 3.31 24.36
N GLY A 226 14.45 4.55 24.13
CA GLY A 226 15.07 5.76 24.69
C GLY A 226 16.13 6.41 23.80
N ASP A 227 16.64 5.70 22.79
CA ASP A 227 17.61 6.27 21.86
C ASP A 227 16.97 7.31 20.93
N SER A 228 17.80 8.25 20.48
CA SER A 228 17.43 9.24 19.46
C SER A 228 18.46 9.24 18.35
N PHE A 229 18.00 9.38 17.12
CA PHE A 229 18.85 9.39 15.95
C PHE A 229 18.43 10.51 14.99
N TYR A 230 19.42 11.19 14.43
CA TYR A 230 19.22 12.27 13.45
C TYR A 230 20.11 12.02 12.23
N PHE A 231 19.60 12.25 11.04
CA PHE A 231 20.37 12.17 9.80
C PHE A 231 19.77 13.03 8.68
N GLU A 232 20.60 13.32 7.67
CA GLU A 232 20.15 13.99 6.45
C GLU A 232 19.46 12.98 5.53
N SER A 233 18.21 13.23 5.15
CA SER A 233 17.36 12.31 4.36
C SER A 233 17.83 12.15 2.91
N ARG A 234 18.75 12.99 2.44
CA ARG A 234 19.37 12.81 1.11
C ARG A 234 20.26 11.57 1.02
N ARG A 235 20.68 11.05 2.15
CA ARG A 235 21.42 9.79 2.24
C ARG A 235 20.46 8.64 1.99
N PRO A 236 20.78 7.72 1.04
CA PRO A 236 19.98 6.51 0.89
C PRO A 236 19.87 5.79 2.23
N HIS A 237 18.66 5.55 2.68
CA HIS A 237 18.40 4.93 3.97
C HIS A 237 17.33 3.86 3.89
N SER A 238 17.49 2.84 4.70
CA SER A 238 16.53 1.76 4.92
C SER A 238 16.48 1.38 6.39
N TRP A 239 15.43 0.71 6.80
CA TRP A 239 15.25 0.34 8.19
C TRP A 239 14.46 -0.97 8.33
N ARG A 240 14.63 -1.61 9.48
CA ARG A 240 13.85 -2.78 9.87
C ARG A 240 13.68 -2.89 11.38
N ASN A 241 12.56 -3.44 11.82
CA ASN A 241 12.34 -3.87 13.19
C ASN A 241 13.17 -5.15 13.45
N ILE A 242 14.15 -5.07 14.34
CA ILE A 242 15.01 -6.19 14.71
C ILE A 242 14.60 -6.84 16.04
N SER A 243 13.55 -6.34 16.69
CA SER A 243 13.01 -6.96 17.90
C SER A 243 12.09 -8.14 17.55
N SER A 244 11.91 -9.06 18.50
CA SER A 244 10.96 -10.16 18.39
C SER A 244 9.50 -9.72 18.59
N GLY A 245 9.29 -8.48 19.04
CA GLY A 245 7.99 -7.87 19.31
C GLY A 245 7.75 -6.62 18.43
N GLU A 246 6.67 -5.92 18.75
CA GLU A 246 6.37 -4.63 18.13
C GLU A 246 7.42 -3.59 18.53
N THR A 247 7.86 -2.78 17.58
CA THR A 247 8.69 -1.60 17.80
C THR A 247 7.86 -0.34 17.60
N VAL A 248 7.98 0.61 18.53
CA VAL A 248 7.25 1.88 18.48
C VAL A 248 8.23 3.03 18.58
N LEU A 249 8.07 4.01 17.69
CA LEU A 249 8.93 5.17 17.63
C LEU A 249 8.19 6.41 17.17
N ILE A 250 8.74 7.58 17.48
CA ILE A 250 8.37 8.86 16.87
C ILE A 250 9.33 9.10 15.71
N TRP A 251 8.78 9.47 14.56
CA TRP A 251 9.56 9.83 13.39
C TRP A 251 9.12 11.19 12.89
N ILE A 252 10.06 12.10 12.85
CA ILE A 252 9.87 13.48 12.41
C ILE A 252 10.72 13.70 11.18
N ASN A 253 10.15 14.25 10.13
CA ASN A 253 10.86 14.62 8.92
C ASN A 253 10.53 16.06 8.49
N THR A 254 11.49 16.72 7.88
CA THR A 254 11.40 18.06 7.31
C THR A 254 12.09 18.10 5.95
N PRO A 255 11.48 18.73 4.89
CA PRO A 255 10.07 19.10 4.86
C PRO A 255 9.14 17.90 4.93
N ALA A 256 7.83 18.12 5.02
CA ALA A 256 6.85 17.06 4.94
C ALA A 256 7.03 16.27 3.62
N THR A 257 7.25 14.97 3.72
CA THR A 257 7.57 14.09 2.59
C THR A 257 6.79 12.78 2.58
N PHE A 258 6.22 12.43 3.71
CA PHE A 258 5.37 11.24 3.84
C PHE A 258 3.88 11.51 3.64
#